data_85c275e58e208f88e6aee43cf9c64a56
#
_entry.id   85c275e58e208f88e6aee43cf9c64a56
#
_cell.length_a   1.000
_cell.length_b   1.000
_cell.length_c   1.000
_cell.angle_alpha   90.00
_cell.angle_beta   90.00
_cell.angle_gamma   90.00
#
_symmetry.space_group_name_H-M   'P 1'
#
loop_
_entity.id
_entity.type
_entity.pdbx_description
1 polymer ?
#
loop_
_entity_poly.entity_id
_entity_poly.type
_entity_poly.pdbx_seq_one_letter_code
_entity_poly.pdbx_strand_id
1 'polypeptide(L)'
;MPFLGISSKDDPIVQEVPTHCGDNGWCALVLTEGGGHLGWFEDKEGSRWKFGVQRWVRKPVLEWLRATVEDFERGDMPNVEVEVVDGFTRETGRPEIGFKEIDKEELPKYNVKADGITAGL
;
A
#
# COMPACT_ATOMS: atom_id res chain seq x y z
N MET A 1 4.58 11.25 0.62
CA MET A 1 5.04 10.07 1.39
C MET A 1 5.10 8.88 0.44
N PRO A 2 6.21 8.13 0.40
CA PRO A 2 6.33 6.96 -0.46
C PRO A 2 5.29 5.90 -0.10
N PHE A 3 4.74 5.26 -1.14
CA PHE A 3 3.72 4.22 -1.01
C PHE A 3 4.06 3.04 -1.92
N LEU A 4 4.03 1.84 -1.36
CA LEU A 4 4.16 0.58 -2.12
C LEU A 4 2.90 -0.25 -1.93
N GLY A 5 2.18 -0.50 -3.01
CA GLY A 5 1.07 -1.44 -3.05
C GLY A 5 1.48 -2.74 -3.75
N ILE A 6 1.27 -3.88 -3.10
CA ILE A 6 1.51 -5.20 -3.69
C ILE A 6 0.21 -5.97 -3.69
N SER A 7 -0.22 -6.39 -4.87
CA SER A 7 -1.45 -7.14 -5.07
C SER A 7 -1.20 -8.37 -5.95
N SER A 8 -2.08 -9.35 -5.91
CA SER A 8 -2.00 -10.52 -6.77
C SER A 8 -3.26 -10.67 -7.63
N LYS A 9 -3.10 -11.23 -8.82
CA LYS A 9 -4.21 -11.48 -9.75
C LYS A 9 -5.14 -12.61 -9.29
N ASP A 10 -4.62 -13.51 -8.49
CA ASP A 10 -5.34 -14.66 -7.93
C ASP A 10 -5.94 -14.39 -6.54
N ASP A 11 -6.04 -13.11 -6.15
CA ASP A 11 -6.67 -12.71 -4.88
C ASP A 11 -8.18 -12.96 -4.95
N PRO A 12 -8.73 -13.85 -4.11
CA PRO A 12 -10.16 -14.16 -4.13
C PRO A 12 -11.03 -13.07 -3.49
N ILE A 13 -10.43 -12.13 -2.78
CA ILE A 13 -11.12 -11.09 -2.00
C ILE A 13 -11.07 -9.75 -2.72
N VAL A 14 -9.89 -9.35 -3.19
CA VAL A 14 -9.67 -8.07 -3.88
C VAL A 14 -9.64 -8.32 -5.38
N GLN A 15 -10.78 -8.19 -6.03
CA GLN A 15 -10.93 -8.46 -7.47
C GLN A 15 -10.55 -7.27 -8.34
N GLU A 16 -10.72 -6.06 -7.82
CA GLU A 16 -10.36 -4.83 -8.53
C GLU A 16 -9.13 -4.22 -7.87
N VAL A 17 -8.00 -4.30 -8.57
CA VAL A 17 -6.72 -3.80 -8.12
C VAL A 17 -6.37 -2.54 -8.92
N PRO A 18 -6.02 -1.43 -8.26
CA PRO A 18 -5.54 -0.26 -8.97
C PRO A 18 -4.22 -0.58 -9.69
N THR A 19 -4.18 -0.30 -10.99
CA THR A 19 -3.00 -0.54 -11.84
C THR A 19 -2.27 0.75 -12.21
N HIS A 20 -2.80 1.91 -11.79
CA HIS A 20 -2.24 3.21 -12.08
C HIS A 20 -2.13 4.06 -10.82
N CYS A 21 -0.98 4.69 -10.64
CA CYS A 21 -0.79 5.72 -9.61
C CYS A 21 -0.83 7.14 -10.21
N GLY A 22 -1.22 7.28 -11.48
CA GLY A 22 -1.05 8.54 -12.20
C GLY A 22 0.43 8.92 -12.29
N ASP A 23 0.70 10.21 -12.34
CA ASP A 23 2.06 10.75 -12.37
C ASP A 23 2.67 10.92 -10.96
N ASN A 24 2.16 10.18 -9.98
CA ASN A 24 2.65 10.26 -8.61
C ASN A 24 3.96 9.47 -8.44
N GLY A 25 5.09 10.15 -8.49
CA GLY A 25 6.42 9.56 -8.30
C GLY A 25 6.68 8.92 -6.92
N TRP A 26 5.74 9.09 -5.98
CA TRP A 26 5.81 8.50 -4.64
C TRP A 26 5.10 7.15 -4.52
N CYS A 27 4.45 6.70 -5.58
CA CYS A 27 3.63 5.51 -5.58
C CYS A 27 4.24 4.44 -6.48
N ALA A 28 4.44 3.26 -5.94
CA ALA A 28 4.77 2.05 -6.69
C ALA A 28 3.67 1.01 -6.52
N LEU A 29 3.16 0.48 -7.62
CA LEU A 29 2.17 -0.60 -7.63
C LEU A 29 2.78 -1.84 -8.28
N VAL A 30 2.68 -2.96 -7.59
CA VAL A 30 3.16 -4.27 -8.06
C VAL A 30 1.99 -5.22 -8.13
N LEU A 31 1.78 -5.82 -9.30
CA LEU A 31 0.78 -6.85 -9.52
C LEU A 31 1.49 -8.16 -9.86
N THR A 32 1.34 -9.16 -8.99
CA THR A 32 1.91 -10.49 -9.18
C THR A 32 0.89 -11.45 -9.79
N GLU A 33 1.36 -12.49 -10.52
CA GLU A 33 0.48 -13.51 -11.09
C GLU A 33 -0.17 -14.37 -10.01
N GLY A 34 0.55 -14.64 -8.92
CA GLY A 34 0.09 -15.45 -7.79
C GLY A 34 0.52 -14.83 -6.47
N GLY A 35 -0.13 -15.25 -5.40
CA GLY A 35 0.10 -14.75 -4.05
C GLY A 35 -1.12 -14.86 -3.15
N GLY A 36 -2.30 -14.99 -3.75
CA GLY A 36 -3.57 -14.94 -3.03
C GLY A 36 -3.74 -13.60 -2.30
N HIS A 37 -4.54 -13.59 -1.26
CA HIS A 37 -4.83 -12.35 -0.52
C HIS A 37 -3.63 -11.85 0.29
N LEU A 38 -2.92 -12.72 1.02
CA LEU A 38 -1.81 -12.34 1.90
C LEU A 38 -0.66 -13.37 1.92
N GLY A 39 -0.63 -14.27 0.96
CA GLY A 39 0.30 -15.40 0.94
C GLY A 39 1.70 -15.02 0.49
N TRP A 40 1.88 -14.92 -0.80
CA TRP A 40 3.17 -14.73 -1.46
C TRP A 40 4.27 -15.64 -0.90
N PHE A 41 3.98 -16.95 -0.87
CA PHE A 41 4.94 -17.93 -0.40
C PHE A 41 5.81 -18.43 -1.56
N GLU A 42 7.07 -18.69 -1.26
CA GLU A 42 8.02 -19.32 -2.16
C GLU A 42 8.79 -20.43 -1.44
N ASP A 43 9.35 -21.34 -2.18
CA ASP A 43 10.26 -22.33 -1.64
C ASP A 43 11.54 -21.66 -1.15
N LYS A 44 12.01 -22.07 0.02
CA LYS A 44 13.28 -21.58 0.55
C LYS A 44 14.43 -22.18 -0.25
N GLU A 45 15.20 -21.33 -0.93
CA GLU A 45 16.40 -21.74 -1.65
C GLU A 45 17.36 -22.52 -0.74
N GLY A 46 17.85 -23.67 -1.24
CA GLY A 46 18.79 -24.51 -0.52
C GLY A 46 18.15 -25.42 0.53
N SER A 47 16.85 -25.43 0.69
CA SER A 47 16.17 -26.38 1.57
C SER A 47 16.23 -27.80 0.97
N ARG A 48 17.00 -28.68 1.60
CA ARG A 48 17.11 -30.11 1.25
C ARG A 48 15.80 -30.86 1.50
N TRP A 49 14.89 -30.25 2.22
CA TRP A 49 13.57 -30.76 2.56
C TRP A 49 12.51 -29.86 1.93
N LYS A 50 11.56 -30.42 1.21
CA LYS A 50 10.46 -29.73 0.53
C LYS A 50 9.51 -28.92 1.46
N PHE A 51 9.90 -28.65 2.68
CA PHE A 51 9.08 -27.99 3.70
C PHE A 51 9.58 -26.60 4.12
N GLY A 52 10.59 -26.08 3.45
CA GLY A 52 11.09 -24.71 3.72
C GLY A 52 10.31 -23.68 2.92
N VAL A 53 9.19 -23.20 3.45
CA VAL A 53 8.43 -22.09 2.85
C VAL A 53 8.84 -20.77 3.47
N GLN A 54 9.04 -19.75 2.65
CA GLN A 54 9.27 -18.38 3.10
C GLN A 54 8.34 -17.41 2.38
N ARG A 55 8.13 -16.26 2.97
CA ARG A 55 7.33 -15.19 2.34
C ARG A 55 8.19 -14.42 1.34
N TRP A 56 7.88 -14.56 0.06
CA TRP A 56 8.54 -13.84 -1.02
C TRP A 56 8.38 -12.33 -0.89
N VAL A 57 7.21 -11.85 -0.46
CA VAL A 57 6.89 -10.42 -0.35
C VAL A 57 7.89 -9.64 0.50
N ARG A 58 8.61 -10.29 1.41
CA ARG A 58 9.64 -9.65 2.22
C ARG A 58 10.77 -9.06 1.38
N LYS A 59 11.13 -9.71 0.26
CA LYS A 59 12.22 -9.26 -0.61
C LYS A 59 11.90 -7.89 -1.24
N PRO A 60 10.83 -7.75 -2.05
CA PRO A 60 10.52 -6.48 -2.68
C PRO A 60 10.21 -5.36 -1.69
N VAL A 61 9.61 -5.66 -0.54
CA VAL A 61 9.38 -4.65 0.50
C VAL A 61 10.69 -4.11 1.06
N LEU A 62 11.65 -4.97 1.39
CA LEU A 62 12.95 -4.52 1.91
C LEU A 62 13.78 -3.78 0.86
N GLU A 63 13.76 -4.21 -0.39
CA GLU A 63 14.44 -3.55 -1.50
C GLU A 63 13.86 -2.15 -1.73
N TRP A 64 12.53 -2.05 -1.76
CA TRP A 64 11.86 -0.77 -1.91
C TRP A 64 12.15 0.20 -0.74
N LEU A 65 12.12 -0.29 0.50
CA LEU A 65 12.45 0.52 1.67
C LEU A 65 13.89 1.04 1.61
N ARG A 66 14.86 0.20 1.20
CA ARG A 66 16.25 0.63 1.03
C ARG A 66 16.39 1.69 -0.05
N ALA A 67 15.80 1.47 -1.22
CA ALA A 67 15.81 2.45 -2.30
C ALA A 67 15.20 3.78 -1.86
N THR A 68 14.07 3.74 -1.15
CA THR A 68 13.42 4.94 -0.61
C THR A 68 14.33 5.70 0.36
N VAL A 69 15.02 5.01 1.27
CA VAL A 69 15.95 5.65 2.21
C VAL A 69 17.12 6.28 1.46
N GLU A 70 17.68 5.58 0.47
CA GLU A 70 18.78 6.10 -0.35
C GLU A 70 18.35 7.34 -1.15
N ASP A 71 17.11 7.38 -1.67
CA ASP A 71 16.55 8.54 -2.37
C ASP A 71 16.37 9.73 -1.42
N PHE A 72 15.91 9.46 -0.18
CA PHE A 72 15.85 10.50 0.85
C PHE A 72 17.23 11.09 1.19
N GLU A 73 18.23 10.23 1.37
CA GLU A 73 19.59 10.67 1.69
C GLU A 73 20.25 11.49 0.56
N ARG A 74 19.92 11.16 -0.71
CA ARG A 74 20.38 11.92 -1.88
C ARG A 74 19.61 13.22 -2.10
N GLY A 75 18.45 13.38 -1.47
CA GLY A 75 17.54 14.50 -1.71
C GLY A 75 16.79 14.41 -3.04
N ASP A 76 16.73 13.21 -3.63
CA ASP A 76 16.07 12.95 -4.92
C ASP A 76 14.55 12.79 -4.79
N MET A 77 14.02 13.01 -3.59
CA MET A 77 12.60 12.86 -3.35
C MET A 77 11.80 13.97 -4.04
N PRO A 78 10.69 13.64 -4.70
CA PRO A 78 9.84 14.63 -5.34
C PRO A 78 9.40 15.70 -4.33
N ASN A 79 9.65 16.96 -4.66
CA ASN A 79 9.13 18.07 -3.87
C ASN A 79 7.68 18.30 -4.26
N VAL A 80 6.77 17.96 -3.36
CA VAL A 80 5.34 18.17 -3.55
C VAL A 80 4.96 19.49 -2.87
N GLU A 81 4.58 20.48 -3.69
CA GLU A 81 4.01 21.71 -3.16
C GLU A 81 2.56 21.44 -2.74
N VAL A 82 2.24 21.89 -1.53
CA VAL A 82 0.89 21.76 -0.98
C VAL A 82 0.29 23.11 -0.70
N GLU A 83 -1.02 23.20 -0.88
CA GLU A 83 -1.83 24.37 -0.53
C GLU A 83 -2.99 23.97 0.39
N VAL A 84 -3.49 24.92 1.16
CA VAL A 84 -4.66 24.71 2.01
C VAL A 84 -5.82 25.51 1.44
N VAL A 85 -6.86 24.81 0.96
CA VAL A 85 -8.06 25.40 0.38
C VAL A 85 -9.28 24.83 1.09
N ASP A 86 -10.13 25.68 1.65
CA ASP A 86 -11.34 25.29 2.40
C ASP A 86 -11.09 24.27 3.53
N GLY A 87 -9.93 24.38 4.16
CA GLY A 87 -9.49 23.46 5.22
C GLY A 87 -8.96 22.12 4.72
N PHE A 88 -8.90 21.91 3.40
CA PHE A 88 -8.26 20.74 2.81
C PHE A 88 -6.81 21.04 2.46
N THR A 89 -5.90 20.18 2.90
CA THR A 89 -4.52 20.14 2.42
C THR A 89 -4.49 19.36 1.12
N ARG A 90 -4.05 19.98 0.04
CA ARG A 90 -4.05 19.45 -1.32
C ARG A 90 -2.68 19.66 -1.96
N GLU A 91 -2.36 18.80 -2.92
CA GLU A 91 -1.23 19.03 -3.82
C GLU A 91 -1.58 20.16 -4.79
N THR A 92 -0.68 21.13 -4.96
CA THR A 92 -0.87 22.24 -5.90
C THR A 92 -1.08 21.72 -7.32
N GLY A 93 -2.18 22.16 -7.94
CA GLY A 93 -2.56 21.71 -9.28
C GLY A 93 -3.33 20.37 -9.34
N ARG A 94 -3.62 19.75 -8.20
CA ARG A 94 -4.43 18.51 -8.10
C ARG A 94 -5.60 18.67 -7.12
N PRO A 95 -6.60 19.48 -7.45
CA PRO A 95 -7.70 19.83 -6.53
C PRO A 95 -8.59 18.64 -6.16
N GLU A 96 -8.55 17.57 -6.94
CA GLU A 96 -9.33 16.35 -6.71
C GLU A 96 -8.77 15.45 -5.60
N ILE A 97 -7.51 15.69 -5.19
CA ILE A 97 -6.84 14.90 -4.16
C ILE A 97 -6.50 15.80 -2.98
N GLY A 98 -6.98 15.44 -1.81
CA GLY A 98 -6.68 16.20 -0.60
C GLY A 98 -7.20 15.47 0.64
N PHE A 99 -6.75 15.94 1.79
CA PHE A 99 -7.25 15.48 3.07
C PHE A 99 -7.57 16.70 3.97
N LYS A 100 -8.51 16.49 4.86
CA LYS A 100 -8.88 17.44 5.90
C LYS A 100 -8.82 16.72 7.24
N GLU A 101 -8.18 17.35 8.20
CA GLU A 101 -8.28 16.88 9.58
C GLU A 101 -9.69 17.20 10.11
N ILE A 102 -10.36 16.20 10.64
CA ILE A 102 -11.68 16.35 11.26
C ILE A 102 -11.58 15.99 12.73
N ASP A 103 -12.29 16.74 13.55
CA ASP A 103 -12.35 16.44 14.96
C ASP A 103 -13.00 15.09 15.22
N LYS A 104 -12.54 14.44 16.30
CA LYS A 104 -13.03 13.11 16.68
C LYS A 104 -14.55 13.06 16.89
N GLU A 105 -15.15 14.21 17.20
CA GLU A 105 -16.58 14.38 17.43
C GLU A 105 -17.37 14.45 16.12
N GLU A 106 -16.72 14.87 15.03
CA GLU A 106 -17.29 14.94 13.67
C GLU A 106 -17.18 13.63 12.90
N LEU A 107 -16.40 12.65 13.42
CA LEU A 107 -16.32 11.33 12.80
C LEU A 107 -17.72 10.72 12.75
N PRO A 108 -18.19 10.29 11.56
CA PRO A 108 -19.43 9.56 11.46
C PRO A 108 -19.40 8.42 12.47
N LYS A 109 -20.35 8.36 13.38
CA LYS A 109 -20.52 7.21 14.26
C LYS A 109 -20.96 6.05 13.37
N TYR A 110 -19.99 5.41 12.75
CA TYR A 110 -20.23 4.12 12.12
C TYR A 110 -20.64 3.16 13.25
N ASN A 111 -21.94 2.99 13.43
CA ASN A 111 -22.46 1.84 14.12
C ASN A 111 -22.09 0.64 13.24
N VAL A 112 -20.88 0.14 13.42
CA VAL A 112 -20.55 -1.22 13.02
C VAL A 112 -21.43 -2.08 13.93
N LYS A 113 -22.65 -2.34 13.48
CA LYS A 113 -23.39 -3.47 14.03
C LYS A 113 -22.52 -4.66 13.78
N ALA A 114 -21.97 -5.20 14.84
CA ALA A 114 -21.21 -6.44 14.84
C ALA A 114 -22.15 -7.64 14.56
N ASP A 115 -23.00 -7.50 13.55
CA ASP A 115 -23.86 -8.56 13.08
C ASP A 115 -23.04 -9.39 12.09
N GLY A 116 -22.35 -10.37 12.63
CA GLY A 116 -22.02 -11.57 11.87
C GLY A 116 -20.66 -11.63 11.19
N ILE A 117 -19.62 -10.90 11.62
CA ILE A 117 -18.27 -11.31 11.28
C ILE A 117 -17.82 -12.31 12.35
N THR A 118 -18.20 -13.55 12.20
CA THR A 118 -17.44 -14.66 12.80
C THR A 118 -16.10 -14.68 12.10
N ALA A 119 -15.06 -14.17 12.80
CA ALA A 119 -13.69 -14.38 12.39
C ALA A 119 -13.47 -15.91 12.33
N GLY A 120 -13.39 -16.44 11.12
CA GLY A 120 -12.84 -17.75 10.88
C GLY A 120 -11.34 -17.69 11.20
N LEU A 121 -10.96 -18.26 12.33
CA LEU A 121 -9.59 -18.64 12.64
C LEU A 121 -9.25 -19.93 11.89
#